data_4d88b27b43c7f283f1ee1b61d1e4716f
#
_entry.id   4d88b27b43c7f283f1ee1b61d1e4716f
#
_cell.length_a   1.000
_cell.length_b   1.000
_cell.length_c   1.000
_cell.angle_alpha   90.00
_cell.angle_beta   90.00
_cell.angle_gamma   90.00
#
_symmetry.space_group_name_H-M   'P 1'
#
loop_
_entity.id
_entity.type
_entity.pdbx_description
1 polymer ?
#
loop_
_entity_poly.entity_id
_entity_poly.type
_entity_poly.pdbx_seq_one_letter_code
_entity_poly.pdbx_strand_id
1 'polypeptide(L)'
;MSHQTEAFEGKLAVVGLGYVGLPLAVAFSESMDVIGYDVDAQKIARYCKGEDVTTEVGDAAVAASSVHFTAKEAELRQADFVIVAVPTPIHPDNTPDLTPVISASRTVGRNLKLGATVVYESTVYPGVTEELCLPVMEQESGLKGGTDFKIGYSPERINPGDKVHTLRTIRKIVSGMDAETLTKVKSVYDRIIDAGTFPVSSIKTAEAIKLVENSQRDINIAFMNEAAEVFEK
;
A
#
# COMPACT_ATOMS: atom_id res chain seq x y z
N MET A 1 16.10 28.59 2.48
CA MET A 1 14.96 28.75 1.57
C MET A 1 14.04 27.59 1.84
N SER A 2 12.91 27.83 2.50
CA SER A 2 11.88 26.80 2.77
C SER A 2 11.19 26.48 1.43
N HIS A 3 11.55 25.37 0.80
CA HIS A 3 10.71 24.82 -0.24
C HIS A 3 9.38 24.45 0.44
N GLN A 4 8.37 25.29 0.28
CA GLN A 4 6.99 24.87 0.48
C GLN A 4 6.75 23.74 -0.54
N THR A 5 6.69 22.52 -0.06
CA THR A 5 6.29 21.37 -0.87
C THR A 5 4.84 21.64 -1.26
N GLU A 6 4.56 21.93 -2.53
CA GLU A 6 3.20 22.07 -3.02
C GLU A 6 2.43 20.80 -2.65
N ALA A 7 1.27 20.99 -2.02
CA ALA A 7 0.43 19.86 -1.64
C ALA A 7 0.01 19.12 -2.90
N PHE A 8 0.12 17.80 -2.88
CA PHE A 8 -0.33 16.98 -4.02
C PHE A 8 -1.81 17.26 -4.32
N GLU A 9 -2.08 17.76 -5.51
CA GLU A 9 -3.41 18.00 -6.05
C GLU A 9 -3.64 17.01 -7.19
N GLY A 10 -4.29 15.89 -6.90
CA GLY A 10 -4.54 14.85 -7.87
C GLY A 10 -5.46 13.77 -7.33
N LYS A 11 -5.94 12.90 -8.22
CA LYS A 11 -6.78 11.77 -7.86
C LYS A 11 -5.91 10.58 -7.43
N LEU A 12 -6.26 9.99 -6.29
CA LEU A 12 -5.58 8.82 -5.74
C LEU A 12 -6.39 7.56 -6.06
N ALA A 13 -5.73 6.46 -6.39
CA ALA A 13 -6.35 5.15 -6.47
C ALA A 13 -5.70 4.18 -5.49
N VAL A 14 -6.52 3.37 -4.82
CA VAL A 14 -6.07 2.22 -4.02
C VAL A 14 -6.49 0.94 -4.72
N VAL A 15 -5.53 0.09 -5.06
CA VAL A 15 -5.69 -1.18 -5.76
C VAL A 15 -5.55 -2.34 -4.77
N GLY A 16 -6.63 -3.08 -4.60
CA GLY A 16 -6.76 -4.09 -3.55
C GLY A 16 -7.36 -3.51 -2.27
N LEU A 17 -8.64 -3.78 -2.02
CA LEU A 17 -9.39 -3.27 -0.88
C LEU A 17 -9.58 -4.35 0.20
N GLY A 18 -8.46 -4.92 0.63
CA GLY A 18 -8.38 -5.81 1.79
C GLY A 18 -8.16 -5.03 3.09
N TYR A 19 -7.63 -5.74 4.11
CA TYR A 19 -7.38 -5.19 5.45
C TYR A 19 -6.34 -4.03 5.47
N VAL A 20 -5.55 -3.86 4.42
CA VAL A 20 -4.64 -2.70 4.26
C VAL A 20 -5.28 -1.62 3.39
N GLY A 21 -5.78 -1.99 2.21
CA GLY A 21 -6.21 -1.01 1.22
C GLY A 21 -7.52 -0.31 1.56
N LEU A 22 -8.49 -0.98 2.21
CA LEU A 22 -9.74 -0.32 2.59
C LEU A 22 -9.52 0.78 3.64
N PRO A 23 -8.79 0.54 4.75
CA PRO A 23 -8.46 1.62 5.70
C PRO A 23 -7.74 2.81 5.05
N LEU A 24 -6.80 2.54 4.13
CA LEU A 24 -6.10 3.60 3.39
C LEU A 24 -7.06 4.41 2.52
N ALA A 25 -7.91 3.74 1.74
CA ALA A 25 -8.86 4.40 0.85
C ALA A 25 -9.81 5.31 1.65
N VAL A 26 -10.36 4.80 2.76
CA VAL A 26 -11.25 5.57 3.64
C VAL A 26 -10.51 6.76 4.26
N ALA A 27 -9.31 6.57 4.80
CA ALA A 27 -8.54 7.66 5.41
C ALA A 27 -8.18 8.77 4.39
N PHE A 28 -7.71 8.40 3.20
CA PHE A 28 -7.40 9.37 2.15
C PHE A 28 -8.63 10.11 1.66
N SER A 29 -9.81 9.47 1.65
CA SER A 29 -11.05 10.08 1.18
C SER A 29 -11.53 11.25 2.03
N GLU A 30 -11.00 11.42 3.24
CA GLU A 30 -11.29 12.58 4.08
C GLU A 30 -10.76 13.91 3.49
N SER A 31 -9.73 13.85 2.63
CA SER A 31 -9.05 15.04 2.11
C SER A 31 -8.70 14.99 0.62
N MET A 32 -9.05 13.91 -0.08
CA MET A 32 -8.69 13.68 -1.48
C MET A 32 -9.80 12.95 -2.24
N ASP A 33 -9.80 13.08 -3.58
CA ASP A 33 -10.59 12.22 -4.47
C ASP A 33 -9.94 10.83 -4.54
N VAL A 34 -10.65 9.80 -4.08
CA VAL A 34 -10.14 8.43 -4.00
C VAL A 34 -10.97 7.46 -4.84
N ILE A 35 -10.28 6.70 -5.68
CA ILE A 35 -10.82 5.52 -6.37
C ILE A 35 -10.38 4.28 -5.56
N GLY A 36 -11.33 3.52 -5.04
CA GLY A 36 -11.10 2.22 -4.44
C GLY A 36 -11.37 1.11 -5.46
N TYR A 37 -10.33 0.45 -5.95
CA TYR A 37 -10.45 -0.61 -6.94
C TYR A 37 -10.15 -1.98 -6.33
N ASP A 38 -11.04 -2.96 -6.60
CA ASP A 38 -10.80 -4.38 -6.31
C ASP A 38 -11.35 -5.22 -7.47
N VAL A 39 -10.68 -6.33 -7.75
CA VAL A 39 -11.12 -7.28 -8.81
C VAL A 39 -12.40 -8.02 -8.42
N ASP A 40 -12.70 -8.11 -7.13
CA ASP A 40 -13.91 -8.77 -6.62
C ASP A 40 -15.11 -7.83 -6.68
N ALA A 41 -15.92 -8.00 -7.74
CA ALA A 41 -17.11 -7.20 -7.93
C ALA A 41 -18.18 -7.40 -6.83
N GLN A 42 -18.21 -8.55 -6.14
CA GLN A 42 -19.14 -8.79 -5.02
C GLN A 42 -18.71 -7.98 -3.80
N LYS A 43 -17.41 -7.94 -3.51
CA LYS A 43 -16.83 -7.10 -2.47
C LYS A 43 -17.13 -5.62 -2.74
N ILE A 44 -16.90 -5.14 -3.96
CA ILE A 44 -17.22 -3.77 -4.38
C ILE A 44 -18.70 -3.45 -4.19
N ALA A 45 -19.60 -4.36 -4.58
CA ALA A 45 -21.04 -4.16 -4.40
C ALA A 45 -21.44 -4.00 -2.92
N ARG A 46 -20.74 -4.62 -1.99
CA ARG A 46 -20.94 -4.47 -0.54
C ARG A 46 -20.41 -3.13 -0.05
N TYR A 47 -19.20 -2.72 -0.45
CA TYR A 47 -18.66 -1.41 -0.11
C TYR A 47 -19.56 -0.27 -0.60
N CYS A 48 -20.10 -0.37 -1.82
CA CYS A 48 -21.07 0.60 -2.34
C CYS A 48 -22.37 0.70 -1.49
N LYS A 49 -22.68 -0.31 -0.67
CA LYS A 49 -23.79 -0.29 0.28
C LYS A 49 -23.39 0.20 1.68
N GLY A 50 -22.10 0.53 1.86
CA GLY A 50 -21.56 0.92 3.16
C GLY A 50 -21.22 -0.25 4.09
N GLU A 51 -21.09 -1.49 3.56
CA GLU A 51 -20.76 -2.67 4.35
C GLU A 51 -19.25 -2.92 4.35
N ASP A 52 -18.62 -2.97 5.52
CA ASP A 52 -17.22 -3.34 5.68
C ASP A 52 -17.04 -4.86 5.73
N VAL A 53 -16.52 -5.45 4.66
CA VAL A 53 -16.24 -6.89 4.61
C VAL A 53 -14.95 -7.29 5.28
N THR A 54 -14.10 -6.32 5.64
CA THR A 54 -12.81 -6.57 6.29
C THR A 54 -12.88 -6.49 7.81
N THR A 55 -13.89 -5.82 8.35
CA THR A 55 -14.07 -5.50 9.79
C THR A 55 -12.98 -4.58 10.37
N GLU A 56 -12.24 -3.87 9.52
CA GLU A 56 -11.10 -3.02 9.93
C GLU A 56 -11.52 -1.59 10.24
N VAL A 57 -12.48 -1.03 9.48
CA VAL A 57 -12.92 0.37 9.64
C VAL A 57 -14.34 0.51 10.15
N GLY A 58 -15.17 -0.52 9.97
CA GLY A 58 -16.58 -0.58 10.33
C GLY A 58 -17.51 0.03 9.27
N ASP A 59 -18.73 -0.48 9.22
CA ASP A 59 -19.76 -0.10 8.23
C ASP A 59 -20.02 1.42 8.22
N ALA A 60 -20.08 2.04 9.39
CA ALA A 60 -20.34 3.47 9.50
C ALA A 60 -19.26 4.32 8.80
N ALA A 61 -17.99 3.92 8.89
CA ALA A 61 -16.90 4.63 8.26
C ALA A 61 -16.89 4.42 6.73
N VAL A 62 -17.19 3.20 6.25
CA VAL A 62 -17.34 2.93 4.82
C VAL A 62 -18.50 3.73 4.24
N ALA A 63 -19.66 3.73 4.89
CA ALA A 63 -20.87 4.45 4.46
C ALA A 63 -20.67 5.98 4.44
N ALA A 64 -19.87 6.53 5.36
CA ALA A 64 -19.57 7.95 5.44
C ALA A 64 -18.44 8.40 4.49
N SER A 65 -17.65 7.45 3.94
CA SER A 65 -16.53 7.77 3.08
C SER A 65 -16.95 8.31 1.70
N SER A 66 -16.13 9.15 1.11
CA SER A 66 -16.29 9.63 -0.27
C SER A 66 -15.55 8.77 -1.29
N VAL A 67 -15.13 7.57 -0.93
CA VAL A 67 -14.42 6.66 -1.84
C VAL A 67 -15.31 6.24 -3.00
N HIS A 68 -14.82 6.40 -4.22
CA HIS A 68 -15.46 5.84 -5.40
C HIS A 68 -15.05 4.37 -5.58
N PHE A 69 -15.87 3.46 -5.09
CA PHE A 69 -15.62 2.02 -5.19
C PHE A 69 -15.95 1.47 -6.57
N THR A 70 -15.01 0.74 -7.20
CA THR A 70 -15.19 0.19 -8.54
C THR A 70 -14.44 -1.13 -8.76
N ALA A 71 -15.01 -2.01 -9.61
CA ALA A 71 -14.34 -3.18 -10.15
C ALA A 71 -13.89 -2.96 -11.62
N LYS A 72 -14.02 -1.76 -12.15
CA LYS A 72 -13.64 -1.42 -13.53
C LYS A 72 -12.23 -0.87 -13.57
N GLU A 73 -11.26 -1.68 -14.03
CA GLU A 73 -9.84 -1.28 -14.10
C GLU A 73 -9.61 -0.01 -14.94
N ALA A 74 -10.45 0.26 -15.96
CA ALA A 74 -10.31 1.44 -16.80
C ALA A 74 -10.45 2.77 -16.03
N GLU A 75 -11.08 2.77 -14.87
CA GLU A 75 -11.22 3.97 -14.03
C GLU A 75 -9.91 4.38 -13.38
N LEU A 76 -8.93 3.47 -13.24
CA LEU A 76 -7.58 3.75 -12.77
C LEU A 76 -6.83 4.77 -13.64
N ARG A 77 -7.24 4.94 -14.92
CA ARG A 77 -6.65 5.94 -15.84
C ARG A 77 -6.79 7.38 -15.36
N GLN A 78 -7.67 7.62 -14.39
CA GLN A 78 -7.88 8.95 -13.81
C GLN A 78 -6.89 9.26 -12.69
N ALA A 79 -6.18 8.25 -12.17
CA ALA A 79 -5.34 8.40 -10.98
C ALA A 79 -3.96 8.99 -11.32
N ASP A 80 -3.56 9.99 -10.53
CA ASP A 80 -2.23 10.61 -10.55
C ASP A 80 -1.29 9.94 -9.54
N PHE A 81 -1.88 9.25 -8.55
CA PHE A 81 -1.16 8.49 -7.53
C PHE A 81 -1.89 7.16 -7.29
N VAL A 82 -1.18 6.06 -7.39
CA VAL A 82 -1.74 4.71 -7.24
C VAL A 82 -1.05 3.99 -6.11
N ILE A 83 -1.81 3.45 -5.16
CA ILE A 83 -1.32 2.59 -4.08
C ILE A 83 -1.74 1.16 -4.38
N VAL A 84 -0.77 0.24 -4.42
CA VAL A 84 -1.02 -1.20 -4.62
C VAL A 84 -0.92 -1.90 -3.28
N ALA A 85 -2.05 -2.38 -2.77
CA ALA A 85 -2.21 -3.00 -1.44
C ALA A 85 -2.85 -4.39 -1.54
N VAL A 86 -2.41 -5.19 -2.50
CA VAL A 86 -2.88 -6.57 -2.70
C VAL A 86 -2.16 -7.55 -1.78
N PRO A 87 -2.76 -8.69 -1.42
CA PRO A 87 -2.14 -9.69 -0.56
C PRO A 87 -0.93 -10.35 -1.24
N THR A 88 -0.01 -10.87 -0.41
CA THR A 88 1.11 -11.71 -0.84
C THR A 88 1.03 -13.03 -0.08
N PRO A 89 0.23 -14.00 -0.54
CA PRO A 89 0.12 -15.31 0.11
C PRO A 89 1.42 -16.11 -0.05
N ILE A 90 1.48 -17.27 0.56
CA ILE A 90 2.61 -18.21 0.45
C ILE A 90 2.19 -19.49 -0.25
N HIS A 91 3.10 -20.09 -0.99
CA HIS A 91 2.97 -21.44 -1.53
C HIS A 91 3.14 -22.51 -0.43
N PRO A 92 2.79 -23.79 -0.69
CA PRO A 92 2.96 -24.87 0.28
C PRO A 92 4.42 -25.09 0.74
N ASP A 93 5.40 -24.65 -0.03
CA ASP A 93 6.83 -24.67 0.29
C ASP A 93 7.32 -23.42 1.06
N ASN A 94 6.38 -22.58 1.54
CA ASN A 94 6.61 -21.31 2.22
C ASN A 94 7.31 -20.23 1.38
N THR A 95 7.39 -20.39 0.07
CA THR A 95 7.84 -19.28 -0.81
C THR A 95 6.70 -18.28 -1.04
N PRO A 96 7.00 -16.97 -1.18
CA PRO A 96 5.96 -15.97 -1.43
C PRO A 96 5.32 -16.15 -2.81
N ASP A 97 3.98 -16.15 -2.85
CA ASP A 97 3.24 -16.08 -4.11
C ASP A 97 3.07 -14.63 -4.55
N LEU A 98 3.84 -14.22 -5.54
CA LEU A 98 3.79 -12.89 -6.12
C LEU A 98 2.71 -12.72 -7.19
N THR A 99 1.92 -13.75 -7.49
CA THR A 99 0.87 -13.70 -8.53
C THR A 99 -0.08 -12.51 -8.35
N PRO A 100 -0.60 -12.21 -7.14
CA PRO A 100 -1.48 -11.05 -6.96
C PRO A 100 -0.77 -9.72 -7.24
N VAL A 101 0.48 -9.57 -6.79
CA VAL A 101 1.28 -8.35 -6.98
C VAL A 101 1.59 -8.13 -8.47
N ILE A 102 2.01 -9.16 -9.18
CA ILE A 102 2.28 -9.09 -10.62
C ILE A 102 0.99 -8.84 -11.42
N SER A 103 -0.12 -9.47 -11.05
CA SER A 103 -1.42 -9.22 -11.67
C SER A 103 -1.89 -7.77 -11.46
N ALA A 104 -1.75 -7.24 -10.25
CA ALA A 104 -2.05 -5.84 -9.96
C ALA A 104 -1.14 -4.89 -10.77
N SER A 105 0.16 -5.20 -10.87
CA SER A 105 1.11 -4.43 -11.70
C SER A 105 0.70 -4.40 -13.17
N ARG A 106 0.21 -5.52 -13.73
CA ARG A 106 -0.34 -5.55 -15.10
C ARG A 106 -1.57 -4.67 -15.23
N THR A 107 -2.52 -4.79 -14.30
CA THR A 107 -3.75 -3.99 -14.29
C THR A 107 -3.45 -2.50 -14.21
N VAL A 108 -2.54 -2.10 -13.31
CA VAL A 108 -2.07 -0.71 -13.18
C VAL A 108 -1.36 -0.28 -14.46
N GLY A 109 -0.44 -1.08 -15.00
CA GLY A 109 0.30 -0.78 -16.23
C GLY A 109 -0.61 -0.48 -17.41
N ARG A 110 -1.63 -1.33 -17.69
CA ARG A 110 -2.60 -1.11 -18.78
C ARG A 110 -3.42 0.18 -18.64
N ASN A 111 -3.51 0.70 -17.44
CA ASN A 111 -4.32 1.88 -17.11
C ASN A 111 -3.48 3.04 -16.56
N LEU A 112 -2.17 3.00 -16.73
CA LEU A 112 -1.24 3.96 -16.15
C LEU A 112 -1.35 5.32 -16.88
N LYS A 113 -1.51 6.38 -16.11
CA LYS A 113 -1.49 7.75 -16.59
C LYS A 113 -0.06 8.25 -16.70
N LEU A 114 0.26 9.00 -17.75
CA LEU A 114 1.54 9.68 -17.88
C LEU A 114 1.77 10.64 -16.69
N GLY A 115 2.94 10.59 -16.07
CA GLY A 115 3.28 11.38 -14.87
C GLY A 115 2.77 10.78 -13.55
N ALA A 116 2.09 9.63 -13.58
CA ALA A 116 1.61 8.98 -12.37
C ALA A 116 2.74 8.47 -11.46
N THR A 117 2.44 8.37 -10.17
CA THR A 117 3.31 7.72 -9.19
C THR A 117 2.62 6.48 -8.64
N VAL A 118 3.30 5.33 -8.67
CA VAL A 118 2.78 4.05 -8.17
C VAL A 118 3.56 3.64 -6.93
N VAL A 119 2.87 3.42 -5.81
CA VAL A 119 3.49 3.00 -4.54
C VAL A 119 2.97 1.63 -4.17
N TYR A 120 3.88 0.70 -3.85
CA TYR A 120 3.51 -0.62 -3.37
C TYR A 120 3.52 -0.64 -1.84
N GLU A 121 2.47 -1.25 -1.27
CA GLU A 121 2.35 -1.55 0.16
C GLU A 121 2.33 -3.06 0.44
N SER A 122 2.14 -3.87 -0.59
CA SER A 122 2.18 -5.33 -0.49
C SER A 122 3.52 -5.79 0.11
N THR A 123 3.49 -6.71 1.07
CA THR A 123 4.71 -7.26 1.68
C THR A 123 5.48 -8.09 0.67
N VAL A 124 6.69 -7.66 0.32
CA VAL A 124 7.55 -8.32 -0.66
C VAL A 124 8.99 -8.36 -0.18
N TYR A 125 9.82 -9.23 -0.75
CA TYR A 125 11.26 -9.24 -0.48
C TYR A 125 11.99 -8.13 -1.26
N PRO A 126 13.20 -7.71 -0.82
CA PRO A 126 13.95 -6.63 -1.46
C PRO A 126 14.20 -6.86 -2.95
N GLY A 127 13.84 -5.87 -3.76
CA GLY A 127 13.99 -5.86 -5.20
C GLY A 127 12.72 -6.14 -6.00
N VAL A 128 11.65 -6.69 -5.39
CA VAL A 128 10.43 -7.05 -6.13
C VAL A 128 9.81 -5.85 -6.83
N THR A 129 9.74 -4.71 -6.16
CA THR A 129 9.13 -3.49 -6.75
C THR A 129 9.88 -3.00 -7.97
N GLU A 130 11.21 -2.96 -7.91
CA GLU A 130 12.06 -2.42 -8.98
C GLU A 130 12.40 -3.46 -10.06
N GLU A 131 12.60 -4.73 -9.68
CA GLU A 131 13.10 -5.76 -10.59
C GLU A 131 12.01 -6.59 -11.25
N LEU A 132 10.81 -6.65 -10.64
CA LEU A 132 9.68 -7.42 -11.16
C LEU A 132 8.48 -6.53 -11.53
N CYS A 133 8.01 -5.69 -10.60
CA CYS A 133 6.79 -4.91 -10.83
C CYS A 133 7.00 -3.79 -11.86
N LEU A 134 8.11 -3.06 -11.77
CA LEU A 134 8.43 -1.97 -12.70
C LEU A 134 8.50 -2.46 -14.16
N PRO A 135 9.27 -3.52 -14.52
CA PRO A 135 9.30 -4.02 -15.90
C PRO A 135 7.93 -4.49 -16.42
N VAL A 136 7.10 -5.08 -15.55
CA VAL A 136 5.73 -5.47 -15.92
C VAL A 136 4.88 -4.24 -16.25
N MET A 137 4.96 -3.18 -15.45
CA MET A 137 4.23 -1.93 -15.75
C MET A 137 4.73 -1.26 -17.03
N GLU A 138 6.05 -1.24 -17.29
CA GLU A 138 6.61 -0.74 -18.54
C GLU A 138 6.10 -1.52 -19.75
N GLN A 139 6.08 -2.85 -19.66
CA GLN A 139 5.59 -3.72 -20.72
C GLN A 139 4.10 -3.47 -21.04
N GLU A 140 3.27 -3.36 -20.02
CA GLU A 140 1.81 -3.23 -20.18
C GLU A 140 1.39 -1.81 -20.60
N SER A 141 2.12 -0.79 -20.18
CA SER A 141 1.81 0.62 -20.48
C SER A 141 2.48 1.15 -21.74
N GLY A 142 3.63 0.61 -22.11
CA GLY A 142 4.52 1.19 -23.11
C GLY A 142 5.26 2.44 -22.62
N LEU A 143 5.11 2.81 -21.35
CA LEU A 143 5.76 3.96 -20.70
C LEU A 143 7.07 3.54 -20.04
N LYS A 144 7.96 4.51 -19.82
CA LYS A 144 9.27 4.31 -19.20
C LYS A 144 9.28 4.75 -17.75
N GLY A 145 9.59 3.84 -16.83
CA GLY A 145 9.78 4.15 -15.42
C GLY A 145 10.93 5.12 -15.18
N GLY A 146 10.76 6.02 -14.23
CA GLY A 146 11.71 7.09 -13.96
C GLY A 146 11.59 8.31 -14.87
N THR A 147 11.01 8.15 -16.05
CA THR A 147 10.78 9.24 -17.01
C THR A 147 9.30 9.57 -17.12
N ASP A 148 8.49 8.60 -17.53
CA ASP A 148 7.08 8.80 -17.82
C ASP A 148 6.16 8.53 -16.63
N PHE A 149 6.63 7.73 -15.66
CA PHE A 149 5.98 7.49 -14.38
C PHE A 149 7.02 7.18 -13.31
N LYS A 150 6.61 7.24 -12.06
CA LYS A 150 7.49 7.02 -10.91
C LYS A 150 6.98 5.87 -10.04
N ILE A 151 7.91 5.23 -9.32
CA ILE A 151 7.57 4.19 -8.35
C ILE A 151 8.12 4.48 -6.96
N GLY A 152 7.42 3.98 -5.96
CA GLY A 152 7.82 4.00 -4.56
C GLY A 152 7.36 2.76 -3.82
N TYR A 153 7.75 2.66 -2.56
CA TYR A 153 7.34 1.60 -1.66
C TYR A 153 7.14 2.12 -0.24
N SER A 154 6.10 1.64 0.41
CA SER A 154 5.78 2.00 1.80
C SER A 154 5.19 0.78 2.51
N PRO A 155 5.96 0.08 3.36
CA PRO A 155 5.48 -1.13 4.02
C PRO A 155 4.33 -0.84 4.99
N GLU A 156 3.33 -1.73 5.02
CA GLU A 156 2.32 -1.73 6.07
C GLU A 156 2.92 -2.23 7.39
N ARG A 157 2.63 -1.50 8.47
CA ARG A 157 3.13 -1.79 9.82
C ARG A 157 2.04 -2.11 10.84
N ILE A 158 0.76 -2.00 10.46
CA ILE A 158 -0.38 -2.31 11.33
C ILE A 158 -0.46 -3.83 11.52
N ASN A 159 -0.72 -4.24 12.76
CA ASN A 159 -1.09 -5.62 13.05
C ASN A 159 -2.63 -5.72 13.02
N PRO A 160 -3.22 -6.66 12.27
CA PRO A 160 -4.66 -6.87 12.26
C PRO A 160 -5.22 -7.00 13.69
N GLY A 161 -6.27 -6.25 13.99
CA GLY A 161 -6.91 -6.25 15.31
C GLY A 161 -6.24 -5.41 16.40
N ASP A 162 -5.11 -4.75 16.12
CA ASP A 162 -4.49 -3.81 17.07
C ASP A 162 -5.23 -2.46 17.06
N LYS A 163 -5.92 -2.16 18.16
CA LYS A 163 -6.68 -0.92 18.31
C LYS A 163 -5.86 0.27 18.82
N VAL A 164 -4.63 0.03 19.25
CA VAL A 164 -3.73 1.06 19.79
C VAL A 164 -2.81 1.60 18.68
N HIS A 165 -2.24 0.70 17.90
CA HIS A 165 -1.34 1.03 16.81
C HIS A 165 -2.11 1.06 15.49
N THR A 166 -2.79 2.16 15.25
CA THR A 166 -3.62 2.37 14.05
C THR A 166 -2.81 3.00 12.91
N LEU A 167 -3.39 3.06 11.72
CA LEU A 167 -2.82 3.73 10.56
C LEU A 167 -2.28 5.13 10.89
N ARG A 168 -3.00 5.92 11.70
CA ARG A 168 -2.64 7.30 12.04
C ARG A 168 -1.51 7.41 13.08
N THR A 169 -1.41 6.45 14.00
CA THR A 169 -0.52 6.53 15.18
C THR A 169 0.85 5.90 14.99
N ILE A 170 1.05 5.11 13.94
CA ILE A 170 2.34 4.50 13.61
C ILE A 170 3.06 5.33 12.56
N ARG A 171 4.32 5.71 12.86
CA ARG A 171 5.17 6.38 11.87
C ARG A 171 5.36 5.50 10.64
N LYS A 172 4.95 5.97 9.46
CA LYS A 172 4.98 5.21 8.22
C LYS A 172 6.30 5.38 7.49
N ILE A 173 6.91 4.25 7.09
CA ILE A 173 8.13 4.26 6.28
C ILE A 173 7.73 4.57 4.84
N VAL A 174 8.48 5.46 4.20
CA VAL A 174 8.25 5.85 2.80
C VAL A 174 9.55 5.85 2.00
N SER A 175 9.48 5.45 0.75
CA SER A 175 10.59 5.46 -0.19
C SER A 175 10.12 5.83 -1.60
N GLY A 176 11.04 6.26 -2.42
CA GLY A 176 10.82 6.55 -3.84
C GLY A 176 12.06 6.19 -4.65
N MET A 177 11.90 5.99 -5.94
CA MET A 177 13.00 5.68 -6.84
C MET A 177 14.00 6.83 -7.00
N ASP A 178 13.60 8.05 -6.69
CA ASP A 178 14.42 9.26 -6.65
C ASP A 178 13.92 10.24 -5.57
N ALA A 179 14.66 11.31 -5.33
CA ALA A 179 14.38 12.27 -4.28
C ALA A 179 13.05 13.04 -4.50
N GLU A 180 12.69 13.31 -5.74
CA GLU A 180 11.42 13.95 -6.11
C GLU A 180 10.24 13.04 -5.78
N THR A 181 10.34 11.78 -6.19
CA THR A 181 9.33 10.75 -5.90
C THR A 181 9.18 10.54 -4.40
N LEU A 182 10.30 10.44 -3.65
CA LEU A 182 10.27 10.32 -2.20
C LEU A 182 9.54 11.50 -1.54
N THR A 183 9.82 12.71 -2.00
CA THR A 183 9.17 13.94 -1.49
C THR A 183 7.66 13.89 -1.76
N LYS A 184 7.25 13.49 -2.96
CA LYS A 184 5.84 13.35 -3.35
C LYS A 184 5.15 12.26 -2.51
N VAL A 185 5.74 11.08 -2.40
CA VAL A 185 5.21 9.98 -1.58
C VAL A 185 5.03 10.43 -0.13
N LYS A 186 6.07 11.06 0.45
CA LYS A 186 6.01 11.63 1.80
C LYS A 186 4.84 12.60 1.95
N SER A 187 4.67 13.56 1.04
CA SER A 187 3.63 14.59 1.13
C SER A 187 2.21 14.01 1.05
N VAL A 188 2.01 12.91 0.32
CA VAL A 188 0.73 12.20 0.23
C VAL A 188 0.42 11.50 1.55
N TYR A 189 1.36 10.72 2.08
CA TYR A 189 1.12 9.96 3.32
C TYR A 189 1.04 10.85 4.57
N ASP A 190 1.76 11.96 4.63
CA ASP A 190 1.67 12.91 5.76
C ASP A 190 0.25 13.51 5.94
N ARG A 191 -0.65 13.35 4.96
CA ARG A 191 -2.06 13.78 5.10
C ARG A 191 -2.88 12.91 6.03
N ILE A 192 -2.51 11.64 6.16
CA ILE A 192 -3.29 10.66 6.92
C ILE A 192 -2.52 10.04 8.09
N ILE A 193 -1.22 10.28 8.21
CA ILE A 193 -0.36 9.72 9.25
C ILE A 193 0.00 10.82 10.26
N ASP A 194 -0.73 10.89 11.37
CA ASP A 194 -0.49 11.91 12.42
C ASP A 194 0.89 11.77 13.06
N ALA A 195 1.40 10.53 13.18
CA ALA A 195 2.76 10.25 13.66
C ALA A 195 3.87 10.65 12.67
N GLY A 196 3.48 11.10 11.47
CA GLY A 196 4.38 11.47 10.38
C GLY A 196 5.02 10.28 9.68
N THR A 197 5.80 10.58 8.64
CA THR A 197 6.49 9.59 7.84
C THR A 197 7.99 9.54 8.17
N PHE A 198 8.62 8.42 7.84
CA PHE A 198 10.06 8.20 7.96
C PHE A 198 10.63 7.86 6.58
N PRO A 199 11.30 8.82 5.91
CA PRO A 199 11.91 8.58 4.61
C PRO A 199 13.14 7.69 4.73
N VAL A 200 13.29 6.73 3.81
CA VAL A 200 14.47 5.87 3.70
C VAL A 200 15.13 6.02 2.34
N SER A 201 16.40 5.61 2.25
CA SER A 201 17.29 5.92 1.14
C SER A 201 16.96 5.21 -0.17
N SER A 202 16.21 4.09 -0.13
CA SER A 202 15.85 3.33 -1.33
C SER A 202 14.61 2.47 -1.11
N ILE A 203 13.99 2.05 -2.20
CA ILE A 203 12.87 1.10 -2.21
C ILE A 203 13.31 -0.22 -1.58
N LYS A 204 14.47 -0.77 -1.97
CA LYS A 204 15.01 -2.01 -1.38
C LYS A 204 15.20 -1.93 0.14
N THR A 205 15.61 -0.77 0.64
CA THR A 205 15.72 -0.57 2.10
C THR A 205 14.35 -0.63 2.76
N ALA A 206 13.33 0.01 2.19
CA ALA A 206 11.98 -0.02 2.73
C ALA A 206 11.36 -1.43 2.71
N GLU A 207 11.57 -2.20 1.65
CA GLU A 207 11.18 -3.60 1.55
C GLU A 207 11.88 -4.46 2.64
N ALA A 208 13.22 -4.29 2.80
CA ALA A 208 14.00 -5.03 3.79
C ALA A 208 13.55 -4.76 5.23
N ILE A 209 13.20 -3.51 5.57
CA ILE A 209 12.76 -3.13 6.92
C ILE A 209 11.55 -3.96 7.36
N LYS A 210 10.58 -4.17 6.45
CA LYS A 210 9.38 -4.97 6.77
C LYS A 210 9.73 -6.40 7.15
N LEU A 211 10.65 -7.03 6.41
CA LEU A 211 11.10 -8.39 6.69
C LEU A 211 11.85 -8.48 8.02
N VAL A 212 12.79 -7.55 8.25
CA VAL A 212 13.58 -7.52 9.49
C VAL A 212 12.68 -7.30 10.70
N GLU A 213 11.72 -6.38 10.63
CA GLU A 213 10.77 -6.12 11.72
C GLU A 213 9.91 -7.35 12.03
N ASN A 214 9.39 -8.02 11.01
CA ASN A 214 8.59 -9.24 11.21
C ASN A 214 9.42 -10.39 11.76
N SER A 215 10.62 -10.64 11.23
CA SER A 215 11.52 -11.71 11.72
C SER A 215 11.96 -11.46 13.14
N GLN A 216 12.28 -10.22 13.51
CA GLN A 216 12.65 -9.84 14.88
C GLN A 216 11.50 -10.12 15.86
N ARG A 217 10.26 -9.80 15.46
CA ARG A 217 9.07 -10.05 16.29
C ARG A 217 8.84 -11.56 16.47
N ASP A 218 8.95 -12.34 15.39
CA ASP A 218 8.77 -13.79 15.40
C ASP A 218 9.79 -14.47 16.32
N ILE A 219 11.07 -14.12 16.20
CA ILE A 219 12.14 -14.63 17.07
C ILE A 219 11.86 -14.30 18.55
N ASN A 220 11.43 -13.07 18.86
CA ASN A 220 11.12 -12.69 20.23
C ASN A 220 9.94 -13.48 20.80
N ILE A 221 8.89 -13.69 20.01
CA ILE A 221 7.72 -14.48 20.41
C ILE A 221 8.12 -15.94 20.64
N ALA A 222 8.88 -16.54 19.73
CA ALA A 222 9.38 -17.91 19.87
C ALA A 222 10.24 -18.06 21.13
N PHE A 223 11.18 -17.14 21.36
CA PHE A 223 12.01 -17.15 22.57
C PHE A 223 11.18 -17.08 23.87
N MET A 224 10.15 -16.22 23.91
CA MET A 224 9.30 -16.10 25.10
C MET A 224 8.44 -17.34 25.33
N ASN A 225 7.97 -18.02 24.27
CA ASN A 225 7.26 -19.27 24.39
C ASN A 225 8.14 -20.39 24.94
N GLU A 226 9.37 -20.55 24.43
CA GLU A 226 10.34 -21.50 24.96
C GLU A 226 10.66 -21.22 26.43
N ALA A 227 10.87 -19.94 26.80
CA ALA A 227 11.12 -19.56 28.20
C ALA A 227 9.92 -19.93 29.11
N ALA A 228 8.69 -19.69 28.67
CA ALA A 228 7.49 -20.05 29.43
C ALA A 228 7.43 -21.57 29.70
N GLU A 229 7.67 -22.41 28.69
CA GLU A 229 7.72 -23.88 28.88
C GLU A 229 8.78 -24.33 29.88
N VAL A 230 9.92 -23.62 29.97
CA VAL A 230 10.97 -23.93 30.93
C VAL A 230 10.54 -23.56 32.35
N PHE A 231 9.85 -22.41 32.53
CA PHE A 231 9.44 -21.93 33.86
C PHE A 231 8.16 -22.61 34.39
N GLU A 232 7.37 -23.27 33.55
CA GLU A 232 6.20 -24.04 33.95
C GLU A 232 6.54 -25.46 34.46
N LYS A 233 7.80 -25.91 34.31
CA LYS A 233 8.34 -27.20 34.81
C LYS A 233 9.02 -27.03 36.18
#